data_a70a1739be5b5c8c2a57a143a9d887fc
#
_entry.id   a70a1739be5b5c8c2a57a143a9d887fc
#
_cell.length_a   1.000
_cell.length_b   1.000
_cell.length_c   1.000
_cell.angle_alpha   90.00
_cell.angle_beta   90.00
_cell.angle_gamma   90.00
#
_symmetry.space_group_name_H-M   'P 1'
#
loop_
_entity.id
_entity.type
_entity.pdbx_description
1 polymer ?
#
loop_
_entity_poly.entity_id
_entity_poly.type
_entity_poly.pdbx_seq_one_letter_code
_entity_poly.pdbx_strand_id
1 'polypeptide(L)'
;MTTTLAPMLEEFQEEAAVTRRVLNRVPADKLAWKPHAKSMSLGQLAIHVATVPGALARITQQDAFDVSQGSFEPPHPKNLEEIHAAFEQSVRVVEERLKKMTDQEARKNWRLMLHDKELFCKPRVNVMRSIMLNHWYHHRGQLSVYLRLLDVPVPVIYGRSADENPFT
;
A
#
# COMPACT_ATOMS: atom_id res chain seq x y z
N MET A 1 -28.13 7.28 2.72
CA MET A 1 -27.08 8.09 3.39
C MET A 1 -25.74 7.60 2.88
N THR A 2 -24.94 8.48 2.29
CA THR A 2 -23.58 8.15 1.83
C THR A 2 -22.73 7.87 3.08
N THR A 3 -22.08 6.71 3.14
CA THR A 3 -21.20 6.39 4.28
C THR A 3 -19.97 7.29 4.26
N THR A 4 -19.40 7.59 5.43
CA THR A 4 -18.13 8.35 5.55
C THR A 4 -16.97 7.66 4.79
N LEU A 5 -17.12 6.39 4.45
CA LEU A 5 -16.11 5.56 3.79
C LEU A 5 -16.26 5.49 2.27
N ALA A 6 -17.38 5.95 1.69
CA ALA A 6 -17.58 5.90 0.25
C ALA A 6 -16.50 6.70 -0.52
N PRO A 7 -16.13 7.93 -0.13
CA PRO A 7 -15.03 8.65 -0.79
C PRO A 7 -13.69 7.96 -0.65
N MET A 8 -13.43 7.29 0.49
CA MET A 8 -12.17 6.53 0.68
C MET A 8 -12.12 5.27 -0.19
N LEU A 9 -13.27 4.62 -0.41
CA LEU A 9 -13.34 3.46 -1.30
C LEU A 9 -13.10 3.90 -2.75
N GLU A 10 -13.70 5.00 -3.19
CA GLU A 10 -13.51 5.57 -4.52
C GLU A 10 -12.04 5.94 -4.74
N GLU A 11 -11.45 6.73 -3.82
CA GLU A 11 -10.02 7.06 -3.85
C GLU A 11 -9.15 5.79 -3.92
N PHE A 12 -9.44 4.78 -3.09
CA PHE A 12 -8.67 3.55 -3.09
C PHE A 12 -8.72 2.81 -4.43
N GLN A 13 -9.89 2.76 -5.08
CA GLN A 13 -10.06 2.08 -6.37
C GLN A 13 -9.29 2.79 -7.49
N GLU A 14 -9.35 4.10 -7.55
CA GLU A 14 -8.56 4.91 -8.48
C GLU A 14 -7.05 4.69 -8.28
N GLU A 15 -6.60 4.73 -7.03
CA GLU A 15 -5.20 4.53 -6.67
C GLU A 15 -4.72 3.08 -6.90
N ALA A 16 -5.61 2.11 -6.79
CA ALA A 16 -5.31 0.73 -7.12
C ALA A 16 -5.04 0.56 -8.64
N ALA A 17 -5.80 1.24 -9.48
CA ALA A 17 -5.57 1.25 -10.92
C ALA A 17 -4.18 1.86 -11.27
N VAL A 18 -3.83 2.99 -10.65
CA VAL A 18 -2.51 3.63 -10.81
C VAL A 18 -1.39 2.71 -10.31
N THR A 19 -1.56 2.11 -9.13
CA THR A 19 -0.53 1.22 -8.55
C THR A 19 -0.31 -0.03 -9.41
N ARG A 20 -1.37 -0.60 -9.98
CA ARG A 20 -1.27 -1.74 -10.91
C ARG A 20 -0.38 -1.39 -12.11
N ARG A 21 -0.54 -0.18 -12.67
CA ARG A 21 0.29 0.31 -13.78
C ARG A 21 1.77 0.41 -13.38
N VAL A 22 2.06 0.89 -12.16
CA VAL A 22 3.44 0.97 -11.65
C VAL A 22 4.03 -0.43 -11.44
N LEU A 23 3.27 -1.36 -10.83
CA LEU A 23 3.72 -2.74 -10.61
C LEU A 23 3.97 -3.49 -11.92
N ASN A 24 3.18 -3.21 -12.98
CA ASN A 24 3.37 -3.79 -14.31
C ASN A 24 4.68 -3.36 -15.00
N ARG A 25 5.35 -2.32 -14.49
CA ARG A 25 6.65 -1.85 -15.00
C ARG A 25 7.84 -2.51 -14.30
N VAL A 26 7.62 -3.29 -13.25
CA VAL A 26 8.72 -3.94 -12.50
C VAL A 26 9.41 -4.98 -13.38
N PRO A 27 10.73 -4.86 -13.64
CA PRO A 27 11.45 -5.84 -14.44
C PRO A 27 11.75 -7.12 -13.66
N ALA A 28 11.37 -8.27 -14.20
CA ALA A 28 11.47 -9.58 -13.54
C ALA A 28 12.93 -9.99 -13.22
N ASP A 29 13.87 -9.59 -14.06
CA ASP A 29 15.31 -9.91 -13.92
C ASP A 29 16.03 -9.01 -12.89
N LYS A 30 15.36 -8.01 -12.34
CA LYS A 30 15.93 -7.02 -11.41
C LYS A 30 15.38 -7.11 -9.98
N LEU A 31 14.60 -8.13 -9.63
CA LEU A 31 13.96 -8.23 -8.30
C LEU A 31 14.95 -8.17 -7.12
N ALA A 32 16.18 -8.67 -7.31
CA ALA A 32 17.24 -8.62 -6.29
C ALA A 32 18.01 -7.29 -6.25
N TRP A 33 17.84 -6.40 -7.25
CA TRP A 33 18.57 -5.15 -7.34
C TRP A 33 18.19 -4.19 -6.19
N LYS A 34 19.18 -3.42 -5.71
CA LYS A 34 19.03 -2.40 -4.66
C LYS A 34 19.73 -1.11 -5.07
N PRO A 35 19.14 0.06 -4.82
CA PRO A 35 19.82 1.34 -5.06
C PRO A 35 20.93 1.59 -4.02
N HIS A 36 20.81 0.99 -2.83
CA HIS A 36 21.76 1.10 -1.74
C HIS A 36 21.68 -0.14 -0.84
N ALA A 37 22.79 -0.52 -0.18
CA ALA A 37 22.86 -1.72 0.66
C ALA A 37 21.82 -1.75 1.80
N LYS A 38 21.46 -0.58 2.34
CA LYS A 38 20.45 -0.44 3.41
C LYS A 38 19.01 -0.37 2.91
N SER A 39 18.78 -0.30 1.58
CA SER A 39 17.44 -0.20 1.01
C SER A 39 16.83 -1.58 0.81
N MET A 40 15.51 -1.63 0.72
CA MET A 40 14.80 -2.80 0.20
C MET A 40 15.28 -3.10 -1.22
N SER A 41 15.24 -4.37 -1.62
CA SER A 41 15.39 -4.70 -3.03
C SER A 41 14.15 -4.24 -3.82
N LEU A 42 14.28 -4.17 -5.15
CA LEU A 42 13.15 -3.86 -6.03
C LEU A 42 11.96 -4.80 -5.77
N GLY A 43 12.22 -6.10 -5.67
CA GLY A 43 11.19 -7.10 -5.37
C GLY A 43 10.57 -6.89 -3.99
N GLN A 44 11.38 -6.65 -2.96
CA GLN A 44 10.88 -6.34 -1.61
C GLN A 44 10.00 -5.08 -1.59
N LEU A 45 10.41 -4.02 -2.28
CA LEU A 45 9.61 -2.80 -2.35
C LEU A 45 8.31 -3.02 -3.16
N ALA A 46 8.37 -3.75 -4.27
CA ALA A 46 7.21 -4.05 -5.09
C ALA A 46 6.17 -4.91 -4.34
N ILE A 47 6.61 -5.97 -3.64
CA ILE A 47 5.69 -6.81 -2.83
C ILE A 47 5.16 -6.03 -1.61
N HIS A 48 5.94 -5.13 -1.04
CA HIS A 48 5.49 -4.23 0.02
C HIS A 48 4.38 -3.29 -0.47
N VAL A 49 4.58 -2.63 -1.61
CA VAL A 49 3.54 -1.83 -2.28
C VAL A 49 2.29 -2.66 -2.57
N ALA A 50 2.45 -3.90 -2.99
CA ALA A 50 1.34 -4.80 -3.28
C ALA A 50 0.53 -5.18 -2.04
N THR A 51 1.17 -5.37 -0.87
CA THR A 51 0.55 -6.00 0.30
C THR A 51 0.14 -5.05 1.41
N VAL A 52 0.78 -3.89 1.53
CA VAL A 52 0.54 -2.93 2.64
C VAL A 52 -0.92 -2.57 2.82
N PRO A 53 -1.72 -2.20 1.79
CA PRO A 53 -3.10 -1.81 2.03
C PRO A 53 -3.94 -2.92 2.64
N GLY A 54 -3.83 -4.14 2.11
CA GLY A 54 -4.58 -5.29 2.61
C GLY A 54 -4.15 -5.71 4.02
N ALA A 55 -2.85 -5.64 4.34
CA ALA A 55 -2.35 -5.92 5.68
C ALA A 55 -2.91 -4.92 6.69
N LEU A 56 -2.86 -3.62 6.39
CA LEU A 56 -3.40 -2.58 7.25
C LEU A 56 -4.92 -2.65 7.39
N ALA A 57 -5.64 -2.97 6.31
CA ALA A 57 -7.08 -3.20 6.37
C ALA A 57 -7.44 -4.38 7.29
N ARG A 58 -6.61 -5.44 7.34
CA ARG A 58 -6.83 -6.59 8.26
C ARG A 58 -6.59 -6.21 9.71
N ILE A 59 -5.45 -5.59 10.04
CA ILE A 59 -5.15 -5.24 11.44
C ILE A 59 -6.13 -4.23 12.02
N THR A 60 -6.72 -3.37 11.19
CA THR A 60 -7.76 -2.42 11.63
C THR A 60 -9.13 -3.08 11.89
N GLN A 61 -9.28 -4.40 11.70
CA GLN A 61 -10.49 -5.11 12.12
C GLN A 61 -10.53 -5.33 13.63
N GLN A 62 -9.38 -5.43 14.27
CA GLN A 62 -9.24 -5.49 15.74
C GLN A 62 -9.25 -4.09 16.32
N ASP A 63 -9.34 -3.95 17.65
CA ASP A 63 -9.33 -2.64 18.31
C ASP A 63 -7.93 -2.12 18.60
N ALA A 64 -6.92 -2.99 18.52
CA ALA A 64 -5.52 -2.65 18.70
C ALA A 64 -4.61 -3.61 17.90
N PHE A 65 -3.38 -3.15 17.64
CA PHE A 65 -2.32 -3.98 17.09
C PHE A 65 -1.02 -3.73 17.87
N ASP A 66 -0.38 -4.80 18.32
CA ASP A 66 0.92 -4.73 18.98
C ASP A 66 2.03 -4.97 17.95
N VAL A 67 2.85 -3.95 17.69
CA VAL A 67 3.93 -4.02 16.70
C VAL A 67 5.01 -5.03 17.07
N SER A 68 5.16 -5.39 18.34
CA SER A 68 6.11 -6.41 18.76
C SER A 68 5.80 -7.81 18.22
N GLN A 69 4.55 -8.04 17.83
CA GLN A 69 4.07 -9.32 17.26
C GLN A 69 4.17 -9.38 15.74
N GLY A 70 4.55 -8.29 15.08
CA GLY A 70 4.63 -8.17 13.63
C GLY A 70 6.05 -8.38 13.10
N SER A 71 6.16 -8.98 11.91
CA SER A 71 7.35 -8.87 11.09
C SER A 71 7.15 -7.75 10.08
N PHE A 72 8.07 -6.78 10.07
CA PHE A 72 8.01 -5.62 9.15
C PHE A 72 8.98 -5.76 7.98
N GLU A 73 9.74 -6.85 7.92
CA GLU A 73 10.60 -7.13 6.79
C GLU A 73 9.76 -7.69 5.63
N PRO A 74 9.71 -6.99 4.48
CA PRO A 74 8.98 -7.50 3.32
C PRO A 74 9.62 -8.78 2.80
N PRO A 75 8.80 -9.78 2.38
CA PRO A 75 9.31 -11.01 1.81
C PRO A 75 10.07 -10.75 0.50
N HIS A 76 10.90 -11.71 0.11
CA HIS A 76 11.56 -11.72 -1.19
C HIS A 76 10.67 -12.49 -2.19
N PRO A 77 9.95 -11.81 -3.11
CA PRO A 77 9.14 -12.49 -4.11
C PRO A 77 10.04 -13.23 -5.10
N LYS A 78 9.61 -14.40 -5.54
CA LYS A 78 10.36 -15.23 -6.51
C LYS A 78 10.17 -14.74 -7.95
N ASN A 79 9.03 -14.16 -8.25
CA ASN A 79 8.62 -13.73 -9.58
C ASN A 79 7.55 -12.63 -9.51
N LEU A 80 7.14 -12.11 -10.68
CA LEU A 80 6.14 -11.07 -10.80
C LEU A 80 4.72 -11.59 -10.48
N GLU A 81 4.44 -12.86 -10.74
CA GLU A 81 3.14 -13.47 -10.50
C GLU A 81 2.79 -13.42 -9.01
N GLU A 82 3.76 -13.67 -8.12
CA GLU A 82 3.57 -13.53 -6.67
C GLU A 82 3.21 -12.09 -6.28
N ILE A 83 3.87 -11.09 -6.88
CA ILE A 83 3.60 -9.66 -6.61
C ILE A 83 2.19 -9.31 -7.06
N HIS A 84 1.83 -9.68 -8.31
CA HIS A 84 0.51 -9.36 -8.86
C HIS A 84 -0.62 -10.09 -8.11
N ALA A 85 -0.45 -11.37 -7.79
CA ALA A 85 -1.44 -12.12 -7.02
C ALA A 85 -1.65 -11.52 -5.62
N ALA A 86 -0.56 -11.14 -4.93
CA ALA A 86 -0.62 -10.48 -3.63
C ALA A 86 -1.32 -9.11 -3.72
N PHE A 87 -1.06 -8.35 -4.79
CA PHE A 87 -1.73 -7.08 -5.02
C PHE A 87 -3.24 -7.23 -5.20
N GLU A 88 -3.67 -8.12 -6.09
CA GLU A 88 -5.11 -8.34 -6.33
C GLU A 88 -5.82 -8.87 -5.06
N GLN A 89 -5.14 -9.71 -4.27
CA GLN A 89 -5.66 -10.13 -2.97
C GLN A 89 -5.77 -8.96 -1.99
N SER A 90 -4.77 -8.07 -1.95
CA SER A 90 -4.77 -6.86 -1.12
C SER A 90 -5.93 -5.93 -1.48
N VAL A 91 -6.15 -5.70 -2.78
CA VAL A 91 -7.26 -4.88 -3.28
C VAL A 91 -8.61 -5.43 -2.81
N ARG A 92 -8.86 -6.74 -3.00
CA ARG A 92 -10.10 -7.38 -2.52
C ARG A 92 -10.33 -7.19 -1.03
N VAL A 93 -9.29 -7.36 -0.23
CA VAL A 93 -9.38 -7.22 1.24
C VAL A 93 -9.77 -5.79 1.64
N VAL A 94 -9.16 -4.77 1.03
CA VAL A 94 -9.48 -3.37 1.33
C VAL A 94 -10.90 -3.02 0.90
N GLU A 95 -11.29 -3.39 -0.32
CA GLU A 95 -12.64 -3.13 -0.81
C GLU A 95 -13.71 -3.78 0.07
N GLU A 96 -13.54 -5.06 0.42
CA GLU A 96 -14.46 -5.74 1.32
C GLU A 96 -14.53 -5.07 2.69
N ARG A 97 -13.38 -4.65 3.22
CA ARG A 97 -13.30 -3.96 4.51
C ARG A 97 -14.04 -2.63 4.47
N LEU A 98 -13.80 -1.80 3.46
CA LEU A 98 -14.43 -0.49 3.31
C LEU A 98 -15.94 -0.60 3.05
N LYS A 99 -16.38 -1.60 2.26
CA LYS A 99 -17.80 -1.86 1.99
C LYS A 99 -18.58 -2.35 3.22
N LYS A 100 -17.92 -3.13 4.11
CA LYS A 100 -18.57 -3.75 5.29
C LYS A 100 -18.51 -2.88 6.54
N MET A 101 -17.55 -1.97 6.64
CA MET A 101 -17.35 -1.13 7.83
C MET A 101 -18.48 -0.10 7.95
N THR A 102 -19.11 -0.04 9.11
CA THR A 102 -20.10 0.99 9.42
C THR A 102 -19.44 2.31 9.84
N ASP A 103 -20.15 3.43 9.70
CA ASP A 103 -19.68 4.73 10.16
C ASP A 103 -19.39 4.74 11.67
N GLN A 104 -20.17 4.00 12.46
CA GLN A 104 -19.93 3.84 13.89
C GLN A 104 -18.59 3.13 14.15
N GLU A 105 -18.30 2.06 13.43
CA GLU A 105 -17.04 1.33 13.53
C GLU A 105 -15.86 2.18 13.06
N ALA A 106 -16.00 2.92 11.97
CA ALA A 106 -14.99 3.81 11.43
C ALA A 106 -14.54 4.90 12.42
N ARG A 107 -15.47 5.37 13.25
CA ARG A 107 -15.22 6.38 14.29
C ARG A 107 -14.68 5.82 15.60
N LYS A 108 -14.77 4.50 15.84
CA LYS A 108 -14.16 3.89 17.03
C LYS A 108 -12.65 4.06 17.00
N ASN A 109 -12.08 4.32 18.17
CA ASN A 109 -10.65 4.42 18.33
C ASN A 109 -9.97 3.07 18.05
N TRP A 110 -8.82 3.15 17.42
CA TRP A 110 -7.89 2.08 17.19
C TRP A 110 -6.53 2.43 17.80
N ARG A 111 -5.86 1.46 18.40
CA ARG A 111 -4.62 1.66 19.15
C ARG A 111 -3.46 0.93 18.51
N LEU A 112 -2.32 1.62 18.39
CA LEU A 112 -1.05 0.98 18.11
C LEU A 112 -0.31 0.81 19.43
N MET A 113 0.12 -0.41 19.70
CA MET A 113 0.78 -0.81 20.93
C MET A 113 2.23 -1.26 20.66
N LEU A 114 3.09 -1.12 21.64
CA LEU A 114 4.38 -1.81 21.74
C LEU A 114 4.42 -2.44 23.14
N HIS A 115 4.18 -3.73 23.21
CA HIS A 115 3.88 -4.42 24.46
C HIS A 115 2.72 -3.71 25.19
N ASP A 116 2.90 -3.31 26.44
CA ASP A 116 1.90 -2.61 27.25
C ASP A 116 1.84 -1.09 27.00
N LYS A 117 2.73 -0.55 26.13
CA LYS A 117 2.80 0.88 25.86
C LYS A 117 1.93 1.24 24.66
N GLU A 118 0.95 2.14 24.86
CA GLU A 118 0.23 2.77 23.76
C GLU A 118 1.14 3.78 23.04
N LEU A 119 1.37 3.56 21.74
CA LEU A 119 2.14 4.47 20.88
C LEU A 119 1.25 5.60 20.34
N PHE A 120 0.02 5.25 19.95
CA PHE A 120 -1.05 6.22 19.63
C PHE A 120 -2.43 5.57 19.66
N CYS A 121 -3.44 6.44 19.77
CA CYS A 121 -4.85 6.10 19.70
C CYS A 121 -5.57 7.12 18.79
N LYS A 122 -6.26 6.64 17.75
CA LYS A 122 -6.95 7.48 16.77
C LYS A 122 -8.21 6.77 16.24
N PRO A 123 -9.21 7.51 15.74
CA PRO A 123 -10.32 6.90 15.01
C PRO A 123 -9.82 6.01 13.88
N ARG A 124 -10.44 4.85 13.72
CA ARG A 124 -10.04 3.82 12.73
C ARG A 124 -9.97 4.38 11.31
N VAL A 125 -10.92 5.23 10.93
CA VAL A 125 -10.91 5.90 9.62
C VAL A 125 -9.67 6.78 9.42
N ASN A 126 -9.21 7.46 10.48
CA ASN A 126 -8.00 8.29 10.41
C ASN A 126 -6.73 7.43 10.26
N VAL A 127 -6.70 6.25 10.89
CA VAL A 127 -5.61 5.27 10.72
C VAL A 127 -5.57 4.77 9.28
N MET A 128 -6.72 4.40 8.72
CA MET A 128 -6.79 3.96 7.33
C MET A 128 -6.37 5.07 6.36
N ARG A 129 -6.79 6.32 6.61
CA ARG A 129 -6.38 7.44 5.75
C ARG A 129 -4.89 7.77 5.87
N SER A 130 -4.37 7.89 7.10
CA SER A 130 -3.01 8.38 7.34
C SER A 130 -1.94 7.29 7.26
N ILE A 131 -2.24 6.07 7.69
CA ILE A 131 -1.25 4.97 7.71
C ILE A 131 -1.44 4.08 6.48
N MET A 132 -2.67 3.66 6.14
CA MET A 132 -2.85 2.78 4.99
C MET A 132 -2.58 3.52 3.67
N LEU A 133 -3.32 4.60 3.38
CA LEU A 133 -3.22 5.27 2.08
C LEU A 133 -1.91 6.06 1.93
N ASN A 134 -1.56 6.90 2.92
CA ASN A 134 -0.34 7.71 2.79
C ASN A 134 0.94 6.86 2.76
N HIS A 135 1.00 5.78 3.54
CA HIS A 135 2.11 4.83 3.53
C HIS A 135 2.23 4.14 2.16
N TRP A 136 1.08 3.75 1.60
CA TRP A 136 1.03 3.16 0.27
C TRP A 136 1.54 4.11 -0.82
N TYR A 137 1.05 5.34 -0.83
CA TYR A 137 1.49 6.38 -1.78
C TYR A 137 2.98 6.69 -1.65
N HIS A 138 3.49 6.74 -0.40
CA HIS A 138 4.90 6.93 -0.13
C HIS A 138 5.76 5.83 -0.79
N HIS A 139 5.45 4.55 -0.55
CA HIS A 139 6.22 3.45 -1.12
C HIS A 139 6.04 3.31 -2.64
N ARG A 140 4.86 3.61 -3.18
CA ARG A 140 4.68 3.68 -4.63
C ARG A 140 5.53 4.78 -5.25
N GLY A 141 5.63 5.94 -4.61
CA GLY A 141 6.54 7.01 -5.02
C GLY A 141 8.01 6.55 -5.01
N GLN A 142 8.45 5.83 -3.98
CA GLN A 142 9.79 5.24 -3.95
C GLN A 142 9.99 4.23 -5.10
N LEU A 143 8.99 3.38 -5.37
CA LEU A 143 9.05 2.39 -6.45
C LEU A 143 9.23 3.07 -7.82
N SER A 144 8.58 4.20 -8.06
CA SER A 144 8.75 4.96 -9.30
C SER A 144 10.19 5.48 -9.49
N VAL A 145 10.85 5.87 -8.38
CA VAL A 145 12.28 6.25 -8.41
C VAL A 145 13.16 5.03 -8.71
N TYR A 146 12.86 3.85 -8.15
CA TYR A 146 13.61 2.63 -8.45
C TYR A 146 13.50 2.25 -9.93
N LEU A 147 12.29 2.35 -10.50
CA LEU A 147 12.09 2.13 -11.94
C LEU A 147 12.94 3.10 -12.78
N ARG A 148 12.97 4.38 -12.42
CA ARG A 148 13.79 5.38 -13.11
C ARG A 148 15.28 5.07 -13.04
N LEU A 149 15.79 4.63 -11.89
CA LEU A 149 17.19 4.26 -11.71
C LEU A 149 17.60 3.00 -12.53
N LEU A 150 16.63 2.23 -12.97
CA LEU A 150 16.79 1.05 -13.83
C LEU A 150 16.49 1.35 -15.31
N ASP A 151 16.35 2.62 -15.69
CA ASP A 151 15.97 3.06 -17.03
C ASP A 151 14.63 2.49 -17.53
N VAL A 152 13.74 2.12 -16.61
CA VAL A 152 12.39 1.66 -16.92
C VAL A 152 11.45 2.86 -17.08
N PRO A 153 10.67 2.95 -18.15
CA PRO A 153 9.69 4.02 -18.33
C PRO A 153 8.67 4.07 -17.18
N VAL A 154 8.54 5.26 -16.55
CA VAL A 154 7.66 5.47 -15.41
C VAL A 154 6.28 5.91 -15.90
N PRO A 155 5.18 5.20 -15.54
CA PRO A 155 3.84 5.59 -15.96
C PRO A 155 3.40 6.89 -15.28
N VAL A 156 2.38 7.53 -15.83
CA VAL A 156 1.66 8.63 -15.17
C VAL A 156 1.13 8.16 -13.81
N ILE A 157 1.39 8.93 -12.75
CA ILE A 157 0.85 8.70 -11.40
C ILE A 157 -0.13 9.82 -11.06
N TYR A 158 0.34 11.04 -10.82
CA TYR A 158 -0.50 12.21 -10.49
C TYR A 158 -0.32 13.37 -11.49
N GLY A 159 0.12 13.08 -12.67
CA GLY A 159 0.39 14.04 -13.72
C GLY A 159 1.38 13.45 -14.71
N ARG A 160 1.76 14.22 -15.72
CA ARG A 160 2.69 13.73 -16.73
C ARG A 160 4.00 13.26 -16.10
N SER A 161 4.54 12.14 -16.60
CA SER A 161 5.93 11.74 -16.37
C SER A 161 6.81 12.21 -17.54
N ALA A 162 8.11 11.90 -17.48
CA ALA A 162 8.99 12.13 -18.64
C ALA A 162 8.67 11.18 -19.81
N ASP A 163 7.99 10.06 -19.53
CA ASP A 163 7.75 8.97 -20.50
C ASP A 163 6.28 8.92 -20.97
N GLU A 164 5.36 9.47 -20.21
CA GLU A 164 3.92 9.46 -20.54
C GLU A 164 3.29 10.84 -20.31
N ASN A 165 2.46 11.27 -21.27
CA ASN A 165 1.67 12.51 -21.17
C ASN A 165 0.17 12.15 -21.21
N PRO A 166 -0.60 12.36 -20.14
CA PRO A 166 -2.03 12.05 -20.11
C PRO A 166 -2.89 13.08 -20.84
N PHE A 167 -2.28 14.16 -21.37
CA PHE A 167 -2.97 15.27 -22.04
C PHE A 167 -2.84 15.25 -23.57
N THR A 168 -2.30 14.16 -24.13
CA THR A 168 -2.16 13.98 -25.60
C THR A 168 -2.84 12.71 -26.05
#